data_aa8ca6451bd608e53c70a493d24709b8
#
_entry.id   aa8ca6451bd608e53c70a493d24709b8
#
_cell.length_a   1.000
_cell.length_b   1.000
_cell.length_c   1.000
_cell.angle_alpha   90.00
_cell.angle_beta   90.00
_cell.angle_gamma   90.00
#
_symmetry.space_group_name_H-M   'P 1'
#
loop_
_entity.id
_entity.type
_entity.pdbx_description
1 polymer ?
#
loop_
_entity_poly.entity_id
_entity_poly.type
_entity_poly.pdbx_seq_one_letter_code
_entity_poly.pdbx_strand_id
1 'polypeptide(L)'
;MVQVAILGATGYTALELIKILLRHSQAKITTLTTRQEGSPPIHAIHQSLYGRLDVKCEDLTPAEVAKRAEVVFCCLPHVASMEAVPALLDGGARVVDLSADYRLTDPAVYEKWYGHAHTDAGRLKTTVYGLPELWAERIPGQRAYPPAGTAKAGGSNCRGFRPRRFRPGR
;
A
#
# COMPACT_ATOMS: atom_id res chain seq x y z
N MET A 1 -12.23 -12.33 10.62
CA MET A 1 -11.90 -11.69 9.32
C MET A 1 -11.11 -10.45 9.63
N VAL A 2 -9.99 -10.26 8.96
CA VAL A 2 -9.11 -9.09 9.12
C VAL A 2 -9.82 -7.83 8.59
N GLN A 3 -9.88 -6.79 9.40
CA GLN A 3 -10.46 -5.51 8.99
C GLN A 3 -9.46 -4.74 8.14
N VAL A 4 -9.89 -4.33 6.95
CA VAL A 4 -9.05 -3.69 5.94
C VAL A 4 -9.54 -2.27 5.67
N ALA A 5 -8.61 -1.33 5.67
CA ALA A 5 -8.84 0.03 5.18
C ALA A 5 -8.04 0.30 3.90
N ILE A 6 -8.57 1.18 3.06
CA ILE A 6 -7.90 1.64 1.84
C ILE A 6 -7.89 3.16 1.83
N LEU A 7 -6.70 3.76 1.87
CA LEU A 7 -6.49 5.19 1.69
C LEU A 7 -6.39 5.51 0.20
N GLY A 8 -7.06 6.57 -0.24
CA GLY A 8 -7.09 6.95 -1.65
C GLY A 8 -7.95 6.02 -2.50
N ALA A 9 -9.14 5.66 -2.01
CA ALA A 9 -10.04 4.69 -2.63
C ALA A 9 -10.56 5.08 -4.03
N THR A 10 -10.38 6.32 -4.45
CA THR A 10 -10.86 6.85 -5.74
C THR A 10 -9.97 6.47 -6.94
N GLY A 11 -8.76 6.00 -6.69
CA GLY A 11 -7.78 5.66 -7.73
C GLY A 11 -8.03 4.29 -8.38
N TYR A 12 -7.50 4.09 -9.60
CA TYR A 12 -7.59 2.79 -10.31
C TYR A 12 -6.91 1.66 -9.56
N THR A 13 -5.77 1.93 -8.90
CA THR A 13 -5.06 0.94 -8.08
C THR A 13 -5.95 0.44 -6.95
N ALA A 14 -6.67 1.36 -6.28
CA ALA A 14 -7.63 1.00 -5.24
C ALA A 14 -8.79 0.17 -5.79
N LEU A 15 -9.31 0.50 -6.98
CA LEU A 15 -10.38 -0.27 -7.62
C LEU A 15 -9.97 -1.73 -7.84
N GLU A 16 -8.77 -1.96 -8.41
CA GLU A 16 -8.29 -3.32 -8.65
C GLU A 16 -8.02 -4.08 -7.34
N LEU A 17 -7.46 -3.39 -6.34
CA LEU A 17 -7.29 -3.95 -5.00
C LEU A 17 -8.65 -4.35 -4.37
N ILE A 18 -9.66 -3.49 -4.45
CA ILE A 18 -11.02 -3.78 -3.95
C ILE A 18 -11.56 -5.05 -4.60
N LYS A 19 -11.44 -5.21 -5.92
CA LYS A 19 -11.89 -6.40 -6.64
C LYS A 19 -11.20 -7.67 -6.15
N ILE A 20 -9.91 -7.60 -5.81
CA ILE A 20 -9.13 -8.72 -5.24
C ILE A 20 -9.63 -9.03 -3.83
N LEU A 21 -9.74 -8.02 -2.97
CA LEU A 21 -10.15 -8.18 -1.59
C LEU A 21 -11.58 -8.71 -1.44
N LEU A 22 -12.50 -8.34 -2.33
CA LEU A 22 -13.87 -8.88 -2.34
C LEU A 22 -13.93 -10.40 -2.57
N ARG A 23 -12.88 -11.01 -3.11
CA ARG A 23 -12.76 -12.45 -3.30
C ARG A 23 -11.96 -13.13 -2.18
N HIS A 24 -11.38 -12.36 -1.27
CA HIS A 24 -10.52 -12.88 -0.22
C HIS A 24 -11.35 -13.33 0.99
N SER A 25 -11.32 -14.61 1.33
CA SER A 25 -12.18 -15.23 2.35
C SER A 25 -11.95 -14.72 3.78
N GLN A 26 -10.77 -14.14 4.05
CA GLN A 26 -10.38 -13.70 5.41
C GLN A 26 -10.26 -12.18 5.54
N ALA A 27 -10.51 -11.40 4.50
CA ALA A 27 -10.44 -9.95 4.52
C ALA A 27 -11.84 -9.33 4.41
N LYS A 28 -12.07 -8.26 5.16
CA LYS A 28 -13.29 -7.44 5.08
C LYS A 28 -12.90 -5.98 4.94
N ILE A 29 -13.29 -5.35 3.84
CA ILE A 29 -13.13 -3.91 3.64
C ILE A 29 -14.15 -3.20 4.55
N THR A 30 -13.65 -2.43 5.49
CA THR A 30 -14.47 -1.70 6.48
C THR A 30 -14.35 -0.19 6.35
N THR A 31 -13.25 0.30 5.79
CA THR A 31 -12.97 1.74 5.74
C THR A 31 -12.35 2.09 4.39
N LEU A 32 -12.92 3.08 3.74
CA LEU A 32 -12.41 3.67 2.51
C LEU A 32 -12.24 5.17 2.71
N THR A 33 -11.11 5.74 2.31
CA THR A 33 -10.92 7.18 2.46
C THR A 33 -10.83 7.90 1.12
N THR A 34 -11.33 9.12 1.12
CA THR A 34 -11.23 10.08 0.02
C THR A 34 -11.17 11.50 0.57
N ARG A 35 -10.58 12.41 -0.20
CA ARG A 35 -10.66 13.86 0.05
C ARG A 35 -11.80 14.52 -0.73
N GLN A 36 -12.64 13.75 -1.40
CA GLN A 36 -13.83 14.28 -2.07
C GLN A 36 -14.91 14.62 -1.05
N GLU A 37 -15.51 15.79 -1.19
CA GLU A 37 -16.61 16.22 -0.35
C GLU A 37 -17.83 15.32 -0.49
N GLY A 38 -18.66 15.28 0.56
CA GLY A 38 -19.94 14.58 0.56
C GLY A 38 -19.89 13.08 0.86
N SER A 39 -18.72 12.53 1.20
CA SER A 39 -18.57 11.11 1.58
C SER A 39 -19.32 10.14 0.65
N PRO A 40 -19.04 10.14 -0.66
CA PRO A 40 -19.78 9.35 -1.63
C PRO A 40 -19.61 7.85 -1.37
N PRO A 41 -20.63 7.02 -1.65
CA PRO A 41 -20.46 5.59 -1.63
C PRO A 41 -19.50 5.17 -2.75
N ILE A 42 -18.68 4.15 -2.51
CA ILE A 42 -17.61 3.75 -3.45
C ILE A 42 -18.15 3.38 -4.84
N HIS A 43 -19.36 2.85 -4.92
CA HIS A 43 -19.99 2.51 -6.20
C HIS A 43 -20.41 3.74 -7.03
N ALA A 44 -20.57 4.92 -6.41
CA ALA A 44 -20.77 6.16 -7.16
C ALA A 44 -19.48 6.62 -7.85
N ILE A 45 -18.33 6.27 -7.31
CA ILE A 45 -17.01 6.57 -7.89
C ILE A 45 -16.65 5.48 -8.92
N HIS A 46 -16.80 4.23 -8.53
CA HIS A 46 -16.48 3.06 -9.33
C HIS A 46 -17.73 2.22 -9.61
N GLN A 47 -18.41 2.51 -10.70
CA GLN A 47 -19.70 1.88 -11.06
C GLN A 47 -19.63 0.34 -11.10
N SER A 48 -18.49 -0.24 -11.42
CA SER A 48 -18.28 -1.70 -11.42
C SER A 48 -18.40 -2.36 -10.04
N LEU A 49 -18.47 -1.58 -8.96
CA LEU A 49 -18.67 -2.04 -7.60
C LEU A 49 -20.14 -1.98 -7.16
N TYR A 50 -21.03 -1.50 -8.00
CA TYR A 50 -22.48 -1.45 -7.69
C TYR A 50 -23.01 -2.85 -7.37
N GLY A 51 -23.76 -2.97 -6.28
CA GLY A 51 -24.27 -4.25 -5.77
C GLY A 51 -23.22 -5.22 -5.20
N ARG A 52 -21.92 -4.83 -5.19
CA ARG A 52 -20.83 -5.67 -4.68
C ARG A 52 -20.19 -5.14 -3.41
N LEU A 53 -20.12 -3.84 -3.25
CA LEU A 53 -19.58 -3.17 -2.07
C LEU A 53 -20.35 -1.88 -1.81
N ASP A 54 -21.01 -1.81 -0.65
CA ASP A 54 -21.73 -0.63 -0.19
C ASP A 54 -21.01 -0.04 1.03
N VAL A 55 -19.89 0.61 0.78
CA VAL A 55 -19.09 1.33 1.80
C VAL A 55 -18.94 2.77 1.33
N LYS A 56 -19.21 3.71 2.25
CA LYS A 56 -18.98 5.14 1.99
C LYS A 56 -17.49 5.46 2.10
N CYS A 57 -17.05 6.37 1.26
CA CYS A 57 -15.71 6.94 1.36
C CYS A 57 -15.76 8.12 2.35
N GLU A 58 -14.92 8.09 3.37
CA GLU A 58 -14.87 9.09 4.42
C GLU A 58 -13.59 9.92 4.31
N ASP A 59 -13.62 11.17 4.75
CA ASP A 59 -12.41 11.98 4.95
C ASP A 59 -11.92 11.76 6.39
N LEU A 60 -11.00 10.80 6.54
CA LEU A 60 -10.44 10.40 7.84
C LEU A 60 -8.93 10.65 7.86
N THR A 61 -8.44 11.07 9.00
CA THR A 61 -7.00 11.14 9.27
C THR A 61 -6.40 9.73 9.34
N PRO A 62 -5.11 9.55 9.01
CA PRO A 62 -4.44 8.26 9.14
C PRO A 62 -4.53 7.66 10.55
N ALA A 63 -4.49 8.50 11.59
CA ALA A 63 -4.62 8.06 12.98
C ALA A 63 -6.03 7.50 13.31
N GLU A 64 -7.07 8.06 12.71
CA GLU A 64 -8.44 7.52 12.84
C GLU A 64 -8.60 6.21 12.09
N VAL A 65 -8.01 6.10 10.89
CA VAL A 65 -8.01 4.86 10.11
C VAL A 65 -7.31 3.74 10.85
N ALA A 66 -6.16 4.01 11.49
CA ALA A 66 -5.42 3.02 12.26
C ALA A 66 -6.21 2.41 13.42
N LYS A 67 -7.20 3.15 13.97
CA LYS A 67 -8.10 2.65 15.02
C LYS A 67 -9.23 1.74 14.51
N ARG A 68 -9.49 1.79 13.18
CA ARG A 68 -10.63 1.10 12.56
C ARG A 68 -10.24 -0.14 11.76
N ALA A 69 -8.95 -0.33 11.47
CA ALA A 69 -8.49 -1.43 10.63
C ALA A 69 -7.15 -2.00 11.09
N GLU A 70 -7.01 -3.32 10.96
CA GLU A 70 -5.78 -4.05 11.28
C GLU A 70 -4.75 -3.95 10.15
N VAL A 71 -5.23 -3.89 8.91
CA VAL A 71 -4.41 -3.77 7.70
C VAL A 71 -4.87 -2.58 6.88
N VAL A 72 -3.94 -1.73 6.52
CA VAL A 72 -4.20 -0.52 5.73
C VAL A 72 -3.40 -0.55 4.44
N PHE A 73 -4.09 -0.39 3.32
CA PHE A 73 -3.48 -0.21 2.02
C PHE A 73 -3.45 1.28 1.66
N CYS A 74 -2.27 1.80 1.38
CA CYS A 74 -2.10 3.18 0.92
C CYS A 74 -2.04 3.20 -0.62
N CYS A 75 -3.14 3.63 -1.25
CA CYS A 75 -3.24 3.86 -2.69
C CYS A 75 -3.11 5.37 -2.97
N LEU A 76 -2.11 6.00 -2.35
CA LEU A 76 -1.89 7.43 -2.38
C LEU A 76 -0.86 7.83 -3.47
N PRO A 77 -0.89 9.08 -3.95
CA PRO A 77 0.20 9.63 -4.74
C PRO A 77 1.53 9.62 -3.97
N HIS A 78 2.64 9.77 -4.70
CA HIS A 78 3.95 9.99 -4.09
C HIS A 78 3.92 11.19 -3.14
N VAL A 79 4.79 11.16 -2.13
CA VAL A 79 4.87 12.12 -1.02
C VAL A 79 3.76 11.96 0.02
N ALA A 80 2.50 11.78 -0.41
CA ALA A 80 1.38 11.64 0.52
C ALA A 80 1.46 10.39 1.42
N SER A 81 2.12 9.33 0.96
CA SER A 81 2.35 8.14 1.79
C SER A 81 3.37 8.38 2.89
N MET A 82 4.38 9.25 2.66
CA MET A 82 5.35 9.62 3.71
C MET A 82 4.71 10.32 4.90
N GLU A 83 3.58 11.00 4.68
CA GLU A 83 2.81 11.64 5.75
C GLU A 83 1.88 10.66 6.46
N ALA A 84 1.27 9.75 5.70
CA ALA A 84 0.25 8.85 6.22
C ALA A 84 0.82 7.63 6.94
N VAL A 85 1.86 6.99 6.38
CA VAL A 85 2.42 5.72 6.85
C VAL A 85 2.92 5.79 8.30
N PRO A 86 3.66 6.83 8.74
CA PRO A 86 4.09 6.93 10.12
C PRO A 86 2.92 6.87 11.12
N ALA A 87 1.88 7.66 10.89
CA ALA A 87 0.73 7.73 11.79
C ALA A 87 -0.05 6.41 11.83
N LEU A 88 -0.14 5.68 10.71
CA LEU A 88 -0.76 4.37 10.65
C LEU A 88 0.02 3.32 11.44
N LEU A 89 1.35 3.29 11.28
CA LEU A 89 2.23 2.36 12.00
C LEU A 89 2.25 2.64 13.49
N ASP A 90 2.31 3.90 13.89
CA ASP A 90 2.29 4.33 15.29
C ASP A 90 0.93 4.00 15.94
N GLY A 91 -0.16 4.07 15.16
CA GLY A 91 -1.50 3.62 15.57
C GLY A 91 -1.67 2.10 15.64
N GLY A 92 -0.64 1.32 15.32
CA GLY A 92 -0.65 -0.15 15.45
C GLY A 92 -1.07 -0.92 14.20
N ALA A 93 -1.47 -0.27 13.11
CA ALA A 93 -1.87 -0.93 11.89
C ALA A 93 -0.68 -1.59 11.16
N ARG A 94 -0.97 -2.60 10.36
CA ARG A 94 -0.06 -3.10 9.32
C ARG A 94 -0.31 -2.33 8.04
N VAL A 95 0.74 -1.88 7.38
CA VAL A 95 0.61 -1.00 6.22
C VAL A 95 1.19 -1.67 4.97
N VAL A 96 0.40 -1.66 3.90
CA VAL A 96 0.85 -2.01 2.54
C VAL A 96 0.79 -0.73 1.70
N ASP A 97 1.96 -0.15 1.43
CA ASP A 97 2.05 1.10 0.69
C ASP A 97 2.27 0.87 -0.81
N LEU A 98 1.28 1.21 -1.64
CA LEU A 98 1.35 1.04 -3.09
C LEU A 98 2.06 2.21 -3.80
N SER A 99 2.52 3.21 -3.06
CA SER A 99 3.33 4.30 -3.61
C SER A 99 4.78 3.88 -3.91
N ALA A 100 5.60 4.84 -4.30
CA ALA A 100 7.04 4.63 -4.48
C ALA A 100 7.86 4.99 -3.22
N ASP A 101 7.23 5.60 -2.22
CA ASP A 101 7.93 6.31 -1.16
C ASP A 101 8.82 5.41 -0.30
N TYR A 102 8.40 4.19 -0.04
CA TYR A 102 9.15 3.24 0.79
C TYR A 102 9.89 2.13 -0.01
N ARG A 103 10.05 2.29 -1.33
CA ARG A 103 10.69 1.26 -2.18
C ARG A 103 12.20 1.26 -2.10
N LEU A 104 12.82 2.39 -1.79
CA LEU A 104 14.26 2.56 -1.74
C LEU A 104 14.70 2.70 -0.28
N THR A 105 15.75 1.98 0.10
CA THR A 105 16.28 1.99 1.47
C THR A 105 17.20 3.18 1.76
N ASP A 106 17.74 3.80 0.70
CA ASP A 106 18.64 4.95 0.78
C ASP A 106 17.88 6.24 0.47
N PRO A 107 17.74 7.17 1.42
CA PRO A 107 17.03 8.42 1.22
C PRO A 107 17.69 9.33 0.18
N ALA A 108 19.01 9.30 0.03
CA ALA A 108 19.71 10.10 -0.99
C ALA A 108 19.41 9.58 -2.39
N VAL A 109 19.30 8.25 -2.55
CA VAL A 109 18.89 7.63 -3.82
C VAL A 109 17.43 7.96 -4.11
N TYR A 110 16.55 7.96 -3.07
CA TYR A 110 15.16 8.34 -3.23
C TYR A 110 15.05 9.80 -3.74
N GLU A 111 15.71 10.75 -3.08
CA GLU A 111 15.70 12.16 -3.46
C GLU A 111 16.21 12.37 -4.89
N LYS A 112 17.28 11.68 -5.27
CA LYS A 112 17.84 11.75 -6.63
C LYS A 112 16.83 11.32 -7.71
N TRP A 113 16.01 10.29 -7.45
CA TRP A 113 15.11 9.74 -8.44
C TRP A 113 13.71 10.36 -8.44
N TYR A 114 13.24 10.81 -7.30
CA TYR A 114 11.88 11.35 -7.13
C TYR A 114 11.84 12.86 -6.93
N GLY A 115 13.00 13.52 -6.74
CA GLY A 115 13.11 14.98 -6.64
C GLY A 115 12.61 15.57 -5.31
N HIS A 116 12.37 14.73 -4.31
CA HIS A 116 11.90 15.16 -2.98
C HIS A 116 12.70 14.46 -1.88
N ALA A 117 13.04 15.19 -0.82
CA ALA A 117 13.63 14.60 0.37
C ALA A 117 12.61 13.66 1.07
N HIS A 118 13.07 12.50 1.52
CA HIS A 118 12.22 11.56 2.24
C HIS A 118 12.04 11.99 3.69
N THR A 119 10.80 12.27 4.11
CA THR A 119 10.50 12.80 5.46
C THR A 119 10.58 11.74 6.56
N ASP A 120 10.48 10.45 6.21
CA ASP A 120 10.54 9.32 7.15
C ASP A 120 11.71 8.37 6.84
N ALA A 121 12.91 8.93 6.66
CA ALA A 121 14.10 8.17 6.30
C ALA A 121 14.48 7.06 7.31
N GLY A 122 14.11 7.24 8.58
CA GLY A 122 14.37 6.26 9.63
C GLY A 122 13.70 4.91 9.39
N ARG A 123 12.50 4.89 8.84
CA ARG A 123 11.74 3.65 8.57
C ARG A 123 12.12 2.96 7.26
N LEU A 124 12.81 3.63 6.34
CA LEU A 124 13.25 3.02 5.07
C LEU A 124 14.08 1.75 5.27
N LYS A 125 14.91 1.70 6.30
CA LYS A 125 15.79 0.55 6.58
C LYS A 125 15.04 -0.67 7.14
N THR A 126 13.89 -0.45 7.75
CA THR A 126 13.08 -1.51 8.38
C THR A 126 11.91 -1.96 7.52
N THR A 127 11.66 -1.27 6.44
CA THR A 127 10.58 -1.59 5.51
C THR A 127 11.00 -2.70 4.56
N VAL A 128 10.14 -3.71 4.40
CA VAL A 128 10.43 -4.84 3.51
C VAL A 128 9.77 -4.61 2.16
N TYR A 129 10.57 -4.65 1.10
CA TYR A 129 10.06 -4.58 -0.26
C TYR A 129 9.16 -5.79 -0.57
N GLY A 130 7.88 -5.52 -0.74
CA GLY A 130 6.83 -6.53 -0.83
C GLY A 130 6.70 -7.15 -2.23
N LEU A 131 7.76 -7.73 -2.76
CA LEU A 131 7.75 -8.57 -3.96
C LEU A 131 7.81 -10.04 -3.51
N PRO A 132 6.65 -10.72 -3.35
CA PRO A 132 6.61 -12.07 -2.77
C PRO A 132 7.42 -13.08 -3.57
N GLU A 133 7.53 -12.91 -4.89
CA GLU A 133 8.29 -13.79 -5.77
C GLU A 133 9.79 -13.82 -5.43
N LEU A 134 10.29 -12.78 -4.76
CA LEU A 134 11.70 -12.66 -4.38
C LEU A 134 11.91 -12.68 -2.86
N TRP A 135 10.98 -12.13 -2.09
CA TRP A 135 11.17 -11.81 -0.68
C TRP A 135 10.08 -12.40 0.23
N ALA A 136 9.37 -13.46 -0.23
CA ALA A 136 8.30 -14.09 0.54
C ALA A 136 8.69 -14.40 1.98
N GLU A 137 9.93 -14.84 2.21
CA GLU A 137 10.44 -15.20 3.55
C GLU A 137 10.59 -14.00 4.51
N ARG A 138 10.73 -12.78 3.95
CA ARG A 138 10.90 -11.55 4.73
C ARG A 138 9.59 -10.87 5.07
N ILE A 139 8.50 -11.25 4.43
CA ILE A 139 7.19 -10.62 4.61
C ILE A 139 6.54 -10.99 5.95
N PRO A 140 6.54 -12.25 6.41
CA PRO A 140 5.88 -12.61 7.66
C PRO A 140 6.43 -11.84 8.86
N GLY A 141 5.53 -11.33 9.71
CA GLY A 141 5.88 -10.61 10.93
C GLY A 141 6.22 -9.13 10.76
N GLN A 142 6.35 -8.63 9.56
CA GLN A 142 6.60 -7.20 9.33
C GLN A 142 5.33 -6.35 9.47
N ARG A 143 5.48 -5.04 9.68
CA ARG A 143 4.36 -4.09 9.83
C ARG A 143 4.18 -3.16 8.65
N ALA A 144 5.19 -2.99 7.80
CA ALA A 144 5.13 -2.14 6.62
C ALA A 144 5.70 -2.86 5.37
N TYR A 145 4.95 -2.81 4.28
CA TYR A 145 5.29 -3.44 3.00
C TYR A 145 4.98 -2.50 1.83
N PRO A 146 5.96 -1.91 1.16
CA PRO A 146 5.74 -1.36 -0.17
C PRO A 146 5.65 -2.52 -1.17
N PRO A 147 4.56 -2.63 -1.96
CA PRO A 147 4.48 -3.61 -3.01
C PRO A 147 5.47 -3.31 -4.13
N ALA A 148 5.84 -4.36 -4.85
CA ALA A 148 6.63 -4.26 -6.04
C ALA A 148 5.88 -3.47 -7.12
N GLY A 149 6.23 -2.23 -7.27
CA GLY A 149 5.95 -1.51 -8.49
C GLY A 149 7.20 -1.50 -9.35
N THR A 150 7.06 -1.26 -10.65
CA THR A 150 8.19 -1.11 -11.56
C THR A 150 9.14 -0.03 -11.06
N ALA A 151 10.16 -0.42 -10.30
CA ALA A 151 11.34 0.41 -10.13
C ALA A 151 11.86 0.66 -11.54
N LYS A 152 11.98 1.94 -11.96
CA LYS A 152 12.67 2.24 -13.22
C LYS A 152 14.00 1.52 -13.17
N ALA A 153 14.24 0.61 -14.11
CA ALA A 153 15.48 -0.13 -14.23
C ALA A 153 16.64 0.87 -14.27
N GLY A 154 17.44 0.93 -13.20
CA GLY A 154 18.52 1.91 -13.08
C GLY A 154 19.06 2.07 -11.66
N GLY A 155 18.35 1.63 -10.64
CA GLY A 155 18.82 1.67 -9.26
C GLY A 155 19.84 0.55 -8.99
N SER A 156 20.98 0.89 -8.40
CA SER A 156 22.13 0.04 -8.12
C SER A 156 21.88 -1.20 -7.24
N ASN A 157 20.67 -1.44 -6.78
CA ASN A 157 20.31 -2.61 -5.98
C ASN A 157 19.96 -3.87 -6.77
N CYS A 158 19.98 -3.82 -8.12
CA CYS A 158 19.80 -4.99 -8.97
C CYS A 158 21.12 -5.73 -9.30
N ARG A 159 22.26 -5.34 -8.71
CA ARG A 159 23.51 -6.09 -8.87
C ARG A 159 23.45 -7.36 -8.04
N GLY A 160 23.20 -8.46 -8.70
CA GLY A 160 23.23 -9.80 -8.08
C GLY A 160 22.00 -10.66 -8.35
N PHE A 161 21.01 -10.13 -9.04
CA PHE A 161 19.83 -10.91 -9.38
C PHE A 161 20.19 -11.92 -10.49
N ARG A 162 20.38 -13.20 -10.10
CA ARG A 162 20.25 -14.34 -11.02
C ARG A 162 18.84 -14.88 -10.84
N PRO A 163 17.97 -14.82 -11.85
CA PRO A 163 16.64 -15.43 -11.76
C PRO A 163 16.83 -16.94 -11.53
N ARG A 164 16.32 -17.44 -10.40
CA ARG A 164 16.16 -18.90 -10.24
C ARG A 164 15.21 -19.33 -11.36
N ARG A 165 15.65 -20.22 -12.22
CA ARG A 165 14.80 -20.82 -13.26
C ARG A 165 13.59 -21.46 -12.55
N PHE A 166 12.41 -20.95 -12.83
CA PHE A 166 11.17 -21.60 -12.49
C PHE A 166 11.19 -22.98 -13.16
N ARG A 167 11.25 -24.04 -12.38
CA ARG A 167 10.99 -25.39 -12.86
C ARG A 167 9.51 -25.63 -12.66
N PRO A 168 8.70 -25.77 -13.73
CA PRO A 168 7.34 -26.24 -13.56
C PRO A 168 7.43 -27.68 -13.03
N GLY A 169 6.81 -27.93 -11.88
CA GLY A 169 6.67 -29.27 -11.34
C GLY A 169 5.92 -30.16 -12.30
N ARG A 170 6.36 -31.41 -12.38
CA ARG A 170 5.66 -32.48 -13.11
C ARG A 170 4.34 -32.82 -12.43
#